data_80ec87d4ecd48ce9604f9ff1452be364
#
_entry.id   80ec87d4ecd48ce9604f9ff1452be364
#
_cell.length_a   1.000
_cell.length_b   1.000
_cell.length_c   1.000
_cell.angle_alpha   90.00
_cell.angle_beta   90.00
_cell.angle_gamma   90.00
#
_symmetry.space_group_name_H-M   'P 1'
#
loop_
_entity.id
_entity.type
_entity.pdbx_description
1 polymer ?
#
loop_
_entity_poly.entity_id
_entity_poly.type
_entity_poly.pdbx_seq_one_letter_code
_entity_poly.pdbx_strand_id
1 'polypeptide(L)'
;MKKVKLLAIGDIVTDAFIELEDARVSCDINDDNCTISMRFGDKIPYKDVTIVKAVGNSPNASVSSSRLGIETALISHVGNDENGKECIEKLKEENVKTDLVQTQDGFKTNYHYVLSFDAERTILIKHANFNYDLEKIMEGSESPEWIYLSSLAENSEDYQHDIAKYVRENNIKLSFQPGTFQIALGYEKLKDVFE
;
A
#
# COMPACT_ATOMS: atom_id res chain seq x y z
N MET A 1 20.09 -1.12 -8.78
CA MET A 1 19.31 -2.34 -9.11
C MET A 1 19.51 -2.67 -10.60
N LYS A 2 19.64 -3.95 -11.00
CA LYS A 2 19.60 -4.36 -12.40
C LYS A 2 18.20 -4.17 -12.97
N LYS A 3 18.09 -4.00 -14.30
CA LYS A 3 16.83 -3.80 -15.00
C LYS A 3 15.79 -4.86 -14.61
N VAL A 4 14.58 -4.40 -14.27
CA VAL A 4 13.41 -5.25 -14.05
C VAL A 4 12.34 -4.94 -15.10
N LYS A 5 11.41 -5.84 -15.32
CA LYS A 5 10.28 -5.59 -16.20
C LYS A 5 9.24 -4.71 -15.53
N LEU A 6 8.92 -4.98 -14.27
CA LEU A 6 7.94 -4.24 -13.49
C LEU A 6 8.58 -3.66 -12.23
N LEU A 7 8.41 -2.38 -12.01
CA LEU A 7 8.69 -1.70 -10.76
C LEU A 7 7.36 -1.22 -10.17
N ALA A 8 6.93 -1.81 -9.07
CA ALA A 8 5.76 -1.33 -8.35
C ALA A 8 6.18 -0.25 -7.34
N ILE A 9 5.34 0.76 -7.16
CA ILE A 9 5.55 1.87 -6.21
C ILE A 9 4.26 2.07 -5.42
N GLY A 10 4.33 1.95 -4.09
CA GLY A 10 3.19 2.12 -3.21
C GLY A 10 3.46 1.61 -1.80
N ASP A 11 2.50 1.81 -0.91
CA ASP A 11 2.65 1.48 0.49
C ASP A 11 2.63 -0.03 0.75
N ILE A 12 3.51 -0.47 1.66
CA ILE A 12 3.43 -1.78 2.32
C ILE A 12 2.62 -1.63 3.60
N VAL A 13 1.76 -2.59 3.84
CA VAL A 13 0.89 -2.65 5.01
C VAL A 13 0.90 -4.07 5.60
N THR A 14 0.68 -4.18 6.91
CA THR A 14 0.22 -5.41 7.53
C THR A 14 -1.26 -5.26 7.84
N ASP A 15 -2.09 -6.21 7.40
CA ASP A 15 -3.51 -6.24 7.72
C ASP A 15 -3.79 -7.30 8.79
N ALA A 16 -4.45 -6.91 9.88
CA ALA A 16 -5.00 -7.81 10.88
C ALA A 16 -6.51 -7.92 10.64
N PHE A 17 -6.94 -9.06 10.08
CA PHE A 17 -8.34 -9.38 9.88
C PHE A 17 -8.92 -9.91 11.18
N ILE A 18 -9.83 -9.15 11.78
CA ILE A 18 -10.51 -9.48 13.03
C ILE A 18 -11.95 -9.87 12.69
N GLU A 19 -12.29 -11.14 12.85
CA GLU A 19 -13.66 -11.62 12.71
C GLU A 19 -14.45 -11.30 13.97
N LEU A 20 -15.39 -10.36 13.87
CA LEU A 20 -16.23 -9.97 15.00
C LEU A 20 -17.29 -11.05 15.29
N GLU A 21 -17.48 -11.35 16.57
CA GLU A 21 -18.54 -12.27 17.03
C GLU A 21 -19.89 -11.55 17.12
N ASP A 22 -19.89 -10.32 17.63
CA ASP A 22 -21.07 -9.49 17.82
C ASP A 22 -20.78 -8.04 17.43
N ALA A 23 -21.61 -7.50 16.56
CA ALA A 23 -21.64 -6.11 16.19
C ALA A 23 -23.05 -5.72 15.74
N ARG A 24 -23.36 -4.42 15.80
CA ARG A 24 -24.63 -3.93 15.28
C ARG A 24 -24.38 -3.13 14.02
N VAL A 25 -25.05 -3.51 12.94
CA VAL A 25 -25.08 -2.73 11.69
C VAL A 25 -26.40 -1.97 11.65
N SER A 26 -26.34 -0.70 11.31
CA SER A 26 -27.49 0.15 11.10
C SER A 26 -27.31 0.95 9.83
N CYS A 27 -28.23 0.83 8.90
CA CYS A 27 -28.26 1.53 7.63
C CYS A 27 -29.38 2.56 7.59
N ASP A 28 -29.32 3.50 6.66
CA ASP A 28 -30.45 4.40 6.37
C ASP A 28 -31.56 3.64 5.59
N ILE A 29 -32.65 4.36 5.26
CA ILE A 29 -33.84 3.77 4.64
C ILE A 29 -33.58 3.15 3.24
N ASN A 30 -32.47 3.53 2.60
CA ASN A 30 -32.08 3.06 1.28
C ASN A 30 -30.99 1.99 1.34
N ASP A 31 -30.67 1.47 2.51
CA ASP A 31 -29.52 0.60 2.79
C ASP A 31 -28.15 1.23 2.43
N ASP A 32 -28.11 2.58 2.34
CA ASP A 32 -26.90 3.37 2.21
C ASP A 32 -26.35 3.78 3.58
N ASN A 33 -25.15 4.35 3.62
CA ASN A 33 -24.51 4.90 4.83
C ASN A 33 -24.57 3.98 6.05
N CYS A 34 -24.35 2.68 5.83
CA CYS A 34 -24.34 1.71 6.91
C CYS A 34 -23.21 1.98 7.90
N THR A 35 -23.53 1.90 9.19
CA THR A 35 -22.58 2.05 10.28
C THR A 35 -22.45 0.77 11.07
N ILE A 36 -21.23 0.42 11.47
CA ILE A 36 -20.98 -0.64 12.43
C ILE A 36 -20.79 -0.02 13.83
N SER A 37 -21.43 -0.57 14.84
CA SER A 37 -21.34 -0.08 16.21
C SER A 37 -21.19 -1.20 17.22
N MET A 38 -20.52 -0.88 18.33
CA MET A 38 -20.29 -1.76 19.47
C MET A 38 -20.53 -0.98 20.76
N ARG A 39 -20.75 -1.67 21.88
CA ARG A 39 -20.98 -0.98 23.15
C ARG A 39 -19.71 -0.28 23.61
N PHE A 40 -19.84 1.00 23.92
CA PHE A 40 -18.74 1.81 24.41
C PHE A 40 -18.30 1.35 25.82
N GLY A 41 -16.99 1.19 26.00
CA GLY A 41 -16.39 0.83 27.30
C GLY A 41 -16.53 -0.65 27.67
N ASP A 42 -17.05 -1.49 26.80
CA ASP A 42 -17.24 -2.92 27.05
C ASP A 42 -16.03 -3.75 26.57
N LYS A 43 -15.96 -4.98 27.03
CA LYS A 43 -15.05 -6.01 26.51
C LYS A 43 -15.80 -6.85 25.49
N ILE A 44 -15.45 -6.67 24.24
CA ILE A 44 -16.17 -7.29 23.12
C ILE A 44 -15.33 -8.47 22.63
N PRO A 45 -15.87 -9.71 22.67
CA PRO A 45 -15.18 -10.86 22.12
C PRO A 45 -15.13 -10.79 20.60
N TYR A 46 -14.11 -11.39 20.01
CA TYR A 46 -14.00 -11.64 18.59
C TYR A 46 -13.80 -13.15 18.36
N LYS A 47 -14.15 -13.63 17.16
CA LYS A 47 -14.05 -15.06 16.85
C LYS A 47 -12.63 -15.48 16.53
N ASP A 48 -11.95 -14.74 15.68
CA ASP A 48 -10.61 -15.07 15.18
C ASP A 48 -9.86 -13.82 14.71
N VAL A 49 -8.52 -13.95 14.59
CA VAL A 49 -7.67 -12.95 13.98
C VAL A 49 -6.66 -13.61 13.05
N THR A 50 -6.63 -13.15 11.80
CA THR A 50 -5.62 -13.53 10.80
C THR A 50 -4.76 -12.33 10.45
N ILE A 51 -3.44 -12.47 10.58
CA ILE A 51 -2.49 -11.40 10.24
C ILE A 51 -1.84 -11.72 8.91
N VAL A 52 -1.96 -10.80 7.95
CA VAL A 52 -1.37 -10.90 6.61
C VAL A 52 -0.37 -9.77 6.41
N LYS A 53 0.90 -10.14 6.24
CA LYS A 53 2.02 -9.20 6.11
C LYS A 53 2.30 -8.87 4.67
N ALA A 54 2.91 -7.70 4.44
CA ALA A 54 3.36 -7.24 3.14
C ALA A 54 2.24 -7.18 2.08
N VAL A 55 1.09 -6.67 2.48
CA VAL A 55 -0.06 -6.41 1.61
C VAL A 55 -0.15 -4.94 1.22
N GLY A 56 -1.12 -4.62 0.39
CA GLY A 56 -1.34 -3.32 -0.25
C GLY A 56 -1.35 -3.47 -1.77
N ASN A 57 -1.79 -2.46 -2.49
CA ASN A 57 -1.98 -2.58 -3.94
C ASN A 57 -0.66 -2.93 -4.66
N SER A 58 0.43 -2.21 -4.39
CA SER A 58 1.72 -2.46 -5.02
C SER A 58 2.41 -3.73 -4.56
N PRO A 59 2.47 -4.08 -3.27
CA PRO A 59 2.94 -5.39 -2.82
C PRO A 59 2.18 -6.55 -3.47
N ASN A 60 0.85 -6.49 -3.50
CA ASN A 60 0.01 -7.52 -4.11
C ASN A 60 0.27 -7.67 -5.62
N ALA A 61 0.40 -6.56 -6.35
CA ALA A 61 0.75 -6.55 -7.76
C ALA A 61 2.15 -7.14 -7.99
N SER A 62 3.12 -6.80 -7.13
CA SER A 62 4.49 -7.32 -7.19
C SER A 62 4.52 -8.84 -7.00
N VAL A 63 3.85 -9.35 -5.98
CA VAL A 63 3.77 -10.79 -5.70
C VAL A 63 3.08 -11.52 -6.84
N SER A 64 1.93 -11.00 -7.33
CA SER A 64 1.21 -11.60 -8.44
C SER A 64 2.07 -11.67 -9.70
N SER A 65 2.78 -10.59 -10.04
CA SER A 65 3.66 -10.53 -11.22
C SER A 65 4.86 -11.47 -11.06
N SER A 66 5.47 -11.53 -9.88
CA SER A 66 6.57 -12.43 -9.59
C SER A 66 6.15 -13.90 -9.75
N ARG A 67 5.00 -14.28 -9.22
CA ARG A 67 4.44 -15.64 -9.36
C ARG A 67 4.14 -16.01 -10.82
N LEU A 68 3.88 -15.02 -11.68
CA LEU A 68 3.72 -15.20 -13.12
C LEU A 68 5.06 -15.20 -13.89
N GLY A 69 6.19 -15.15 -13.18
CA GLY A 69 7.53 -15.20 -13.78
C GLY A 69 8.03 -13.86 -14.31
N ILE A 70 7.42 -12.75 -13.94
CA ILE A 70 7.87 -11.40 -14.32
C ILE A 70 8.89 -10.93 -13.29
N GLU A 71 10.10 -10.52 -13.74
CA GLU A 71 11.08 -9.87 -12.87
C GLU A 71 10.52 -8.56 -12.30
N THR A 72 10.27 -8.56 -10.99
CA THR A 72 9.56 -7.48 -10.30
C THR A 72 10.38 -6.94 -9.13
N ALA A 73 10.40 -5.63 -8.98
CA ALA A 73 10.90 -4.93 -7.81
C ALA A 73 9.81 -4.05 -7.20
N LEU A 74 10.01 -3.67 -5.94
CA LEU A 74 9.10 -2.79 -5.22
C LEU A 74 9.87 -1.60 -4.61
N ILE A 75 9.39 -0.39 -4.86
CA ILE A 75 9.69 0.79 -4.06
C ILE A 75 8.59 0.96 -3.04
N SER A 76 8.96 0.97 -1.79
CA SER A 76 8.07 1.25 -0.67
C SER A 76 8.86 1.72 0.54
N HIS A 77 8.15 2.06 1.61
CA HIS A 77 8.74 2.53 2.85
C HIS A 77 8.18 1.72 4.02
N VAL A 78 9.06 1.36 4.95
CA VAL A 78 8.71 0.68 6.20
C VAL A 78 9.42 1.35 7.35
N GLY A 79 8.89 1.21 8.56
CA GLY A 79 9.58 1.62 9.78
C GLY A 79 10.73 0.68 10.13
N ASN A 80 11.69 1.15 10.92
CA ASN A 80 12.71 0.29 11.52
C ASN A 80 12.12 -0.46 12.74
N ASP A 81 11.17 -1.33 12.47
CA ASP A 81 10.50 -2.16 13.46
C ASP A 81 10.40 -3.62 12.97
N GLU A 82 9.95 -4.52 13.85
CA GLU A 82 9.84 -5.94 13.54
C GLU A 82 8.86 -6.18 12.39
N ASN A 83 7.75 -5.44 12.37
CA ASN A 83 6.75 -5.56 11.31
C ASN A 83 7.32 -5.20 9.93
N GLY A 84 8.18 -4.16 9.85
CA GLY A 84 8.86 -3.79 8.59
C GLY A 84 9.82 -4.87 8.10
N LYS A 85 10.59 -5.46 9.01
CA LYS A 85 11.48 -6.59 8.69
C LYS A 85 10.71 -7.79 8.17
N GLU A 86 9.64 -8.19 8.86
CA GLU A 86 8.79 -9.31 8.46
C GLU A 86 8.10 -9.07 7.10
N CYS A 87 7.70 -7.83 6.80
CA CYS A 87 7.16 -7.48 5.48
C CYS A 87 8.20 -7.64 4.37
N ILE A 88 9.44 -7.17 4.60
CA ILE A 88 10.54 -7.32 3.63
C ILE A 88 10.88 -8.80 3.41
N GLU A 89 10.95 -9.59 4.47
CA GLU A 89 11.21 -11.03 4.40
C GLU A 89 10.11 -11.74 3.59
N LYS A 90 8.84 -11.42 3.86
CA LYS A 90 7.71 -11.99 3.13
C LYS A 90 7.77 -11.70 1.63
N LEU A 91 8.15 -10.50 1.23
CA LEU A 91 8.32 -10.15 -0.18
C LEU A 91 9.48 -10.90 -0.84
N LYS A 92 10.58 -11.11 -0.11
CA LYS A 92 11.73 -11.92 -0.59
C LYS A 92 11.34 -13.38 -0.81
N GLU A 93 10.54 -13.98 0.09
CA GLU A 93 9.99 -15.33 -0.08
C GLU A 93 9.18 -15.46 -1.38
N GLU A 94 8.51 -14.40 -1.80
CA GLU A 94 7.73 -14.32 -3.03
C GLU A 94 8.58 -13.89 -4.25
N ASN A 95 9.92 -13.87 -4.13
CA ASN A 95 10.88 -13.48 -5.16
C ASN A 95 10.70 -12.06 -5.70
N VAL A 96 10.14 -11.15 -4.91
CA VAL A 96 10.10 -9.72 -5.21
C VAL A 96 11.43 -9.10 -4.79
N LYS A 97 12.08 -8.33 -5.70
CA LYS A 97 13.31 -7.59 -5.37
C LYS A 97 12.95 -6.44 -4.42
N THR A 98 13.57 -6.43 -3.24
CA THR A 98 13.31 -5.48 -2.15
C THR A 98 14.44 -4.49 -1.92
N ASP A 99 15.44 -4.44 -2.80
CA ASP A 99 16.62 -3.57 -2.66
C ASP A 99 16.26 -2.07 -2.62
N LEU A 100 15.09 -1.71 -3.15
CA LEU A 100 14.55 -0.35 -3.18
C LEU A 100 13.51 -0.07 -2.08
N VAL A 101 13.24 -1.03 -1.20
CA VAL A 101 12.39 -0.79 -0.03
C VAL A 101 13.20 -0.04 1.02
N GLN A 102 12.73 1.13 1.41
CA GLN A 102 13.41 2.02 2.35
C GLN A 102 12.95 1.74 3.77
N THR A 103 13.90 1.44 4.66
CA THR A 103 13.65 1.36 6.11
C THR A 103 13.97 2.72 6.73
N GLN A 104 13.02 3.32 7.45
CA GLN A 104 13.18 4.65 8.03
C GLN A 104 13.07 4.61 9.57
N ASP A 105 14.08 5.19 10.23
CA ASP A 105 14.09 5.33 11.69
C ASP A 105 13.05 6.34 12.17
N GLY A 106 12.49 6.09 13.34
CA GLY A 106 11.48 6.96 13.95
C GLY A 106 10.05 6.77 13.43
N PHE A 107 9.87 5.94 12.41
CA PHE A 107 8.55 5.58 11.88
C PHE A 107 8.17 4.16 12.28
N LYS A 108 6.86 3.90 12.31
CA LYS A 108 6.30 2.55 12.38
C LYS A 108 5.79 2.13 11.02
N THR A 109 5.95 0.86 10.70
CA THR A 109 5.37 0.26 9.49
C THR A 109 3.85 0.37 9.54
N ASN A 110 3.24 0.66 8.39
CA ASN A 110 1.78 0.79 8.27
C ASN A 110 1.09 -0.50 8.73
N TYR A 111 0.02 -0.32 9.48
CA TYR A 111 -0.73 -1.43 10.07
C TYR A 111 -2.21 -1.09 10.07
N HIS A 112 -3.02 -1.95 9.46
CA HIS A 112 -4.47 -1.79 9.41
C HIS A 112 -5.17 -2.86 10.23
N TYR A 113 -6.32 -2.49 10.79
CA TYR A 113 -7.24 -3.44 11.39
C TYR A 113 -8.46 -3.56 10.50
N VAL A 114 -8.72 -4.76 10.01
CA VAL A 114 -9.84 -5.06 9.12
C VAL A 114 -10.90 -5.77 9.95
N LEU A 115 -11.93 -5.03 10.34
CA LEU A 115 -13.07 -5.57 11.08
C LEU A 115 -14.02 -6.25 10.10
N SER A 116 -14.11 -7.57 10.17
CA SER A 116 -15.01 -8.36 9.33
C SER A 116 -16.26 -8.75 10.13
N PHE A 117 -17.42 -8.45 9.58
CA PHE A 117 -18.71 -8.81 10.16
C PHE A 117 -19.70 -9.13 9.04
N ASP A 118 -20.36 -10.29 9.13
CA ASP A 118 -21.13 -10.86 8.04
C ASP A 118 -20.31 -10.98 6.75
N ALA A 119 -20.80 -10.44 5.65
CA ALA A 119 -20.15 -10.48 4.34
C ALA A 119 -19.32 -9.22 4.02
N GLU A 120 -19.20 -8.26 4.96
CA GLU A 120 -18.57 -6.98 4.75
C GLU A 120 -17.41 -6.71 5.71
N ARG A 121 -16.66 -5.67 5.42
CA ARG A 121 -15.51 -5.24 6.24
C ARG A 121 -15.44 -3.74 6.40
N THR A 122 -14.98 -3.31 7.57
CA THR A 122 -14.58 -1.94 7.84
C THR A 122 -13.09 -1.91 8.15
N ILE A 123 -12.33 -1.06 7.49
CA ILE A 123 -10.88 -1.01 7.62
C ILE A 123 -10.48 0.24 8.41
N LEU A 124 -9.81 0.04 9.53
CA LEU A 124 -9.17 1.09 10.29
C LEU A 124 -7.77 1.29 9.72
N ILE A 125 -7.57 2.36 8.97
CA ILE A 125 -6.30 2.64 8.29
C ILE A 125 -5.42 3.56 9.12
N LYS A 126 -4.09 3.33 9.06
CA LYS A 126 -3.08 4.24 9.57
C LYS A 126 -1.86 4.18 8.67
N HIS A 127 -1.55 5.29 8.02
CA HIS A 127 -0.33 5.47 7.24
C HIS A 127 0.66 6.35 8.00
N ALA A 128 1.94 6.00 7.94
CA ALA A 128 3.03 6.83 8.40
C ALA A 128 3.40 7.83 7.30
N ASN A 129 3.69 9.08 7.68
CA ASN A 129 4.15 10.10 6.74
C ASN A 129 5.65 9.94 6.50
N PHE A 130 6.02 8.89 5.77
CA PHE A 130 7.40 8.62 5.40
C PHE A 130 8.01 9.76 4.58
N ASN A 131 9.34 9.85 4.60
CA ASN A 131 10.07 10.76 3.74
C ASN A 131 10.25 10.10 2.37
N TYR A 132 9.79 10.76 1.31
CA TYR A 132 9.87 10.28 -0.06
C TYR A 132 10.99 10.99 -0.81
N ASP A 133 11.84 10.25 -1.52
CA ASP A 133 12.95 10.77 -2.31
C ASP A 133 13.24 9.78 -3.45
N LEU A 134 12.59 10.01 -4.61
CA LEU A 134 12.71 9.12 -5.76
C LEU A 134 14.12 9.13 -6.34
N GLU A 135 14.73 10.30 -6.44
CA GLU A 135 16.05 10.47 -7.04
C GLU A 135 17.09 9.63 -6.29
N LYS A 136 17.11 9.76 -4.97
CA LYS A 136 17.98 8.97 -4.09
C LYS A 136 17.71 7.46 -4.18
N ILE A 137 16.45 7.06 -4.21
CA ILE A 137 16.08 5.63 -4.28
C ILE A 137 16.50 5.03 -5.62
N MET A 138 16.39 5.78 -6.71
CA MET A 138 16.73 5.32 -8.06
C MET A 138 18.19 5.50 -8.42
N GLU A 139 19.01 6.11 -7.58
CA GLU A 139 20.42 6.32 -7.84
C GLU A 139 21.15 5.01 -8.18
N GLY A 140 21.85 4.97 -9.32
CA GLY A 140 22.56 3.78 -9.80
C GLY A 140 21.66 2.60 -10.21
N SER A 141 20.35 2.81 -10.33
CA SER A 141 19.40 1.80 -10.80
C SER A 141 19.13 1.94 -12.30
N GLU A 142 18.91 0.81 -12.97
CA GLU A 142 18.45 0.80 -14.36
C GLU A 142 16.94 1.04 -14.42
N SER A 143 16.49 1.80 -15.43
CA SER A 143 15.06 2.10 -15.63
C SER A 143 14.27 0.82 -15.96
N PRO A 144 13.09 0.61 -15.33
CA PRO A 144 12.23 -0.53 -15.61
C PRO A 144 11.51 -0.35 -16.98
N GLU A 145 10.85 -1.40 -17.45
CA GLU A 145 9.99 -1.29 -18.64
C GLU A 145 8.62 -0.68 -18.28
N TRP A 146 8.11 -1.04 -17.10
CA TRP A 146 6.82 -0.58 -16.57
C TRP A 146 6.97 -0.10 -15.13
N ILE A 147 6.27 0.96 -14.79
CA ILE A 147 5.98 1.34 -13.41
C ILE A 147 4.50 1.11 -13.14
N TYR A 148 4.19 0.44 -12.03
CA TYR A 148 2.86 0.37 -11.45
C TYR A 148 2.85 1.22 -10.19
N LEU A 149 2.21 2.39 -10.27
CA LEU A 149 2.03 3.31 -9.16
C LEU A 149 0.67 3.07 -8.51
N SER A 150 0.65 2.92 -7.20
CA SER A 150 -0.60 2.75 -6.46
C SER A 150 -0.69 3.66 -5.24
N SER A 151 -1.58 3.32 -4.30
CA SER A 151 -1.84 4.08 -3.09
C SER A 151 -0.57 4.38 -2.30
N LEU A 152 -0.43 5.65 -1.92
CA LEU A 152 0.60 6.20 -1.05
C LEU A 152 -0.07 7.06 0.03
N ALA A 153 0.65 7.37 1.11
CA ALA A 153 0.18 8.22 2.19
C ALA A 153 -0.17 9.65 1.71
N GLU A 154 -0.89 10.40 2.54
CA GLU A 154 -1.42 11.73 2.21
C GLU A 154 -0.33 12.75 1.84
N ASN A 155 0.87 12.63 2.44
CA ASN A 155 2.00 13.52 2.19
C ASN A 155 2.82 13.19 0.92
N SER A 156 2.27 12.41 -0.02
CA SER A 156 2.99 11.91 -1.20
C SER A 156 2.69 12.68 -2.50
N GLU A 157 2.03 13.83 -2.46
CA GLU A 157 1.64 14.59 -3.66
C GLU A 157 2.87 14.91 -4.54
N ASP A 158 3.88 15.58 -3.98
CA ASP A 158 5.12 15.92 -4.71
C ASP A 158 5.85 14.69 -5.25
N TYR A 159 5.88 13.61 -4.46
CA TYR A 159 6.51 12.37 -4.86
C TYR A 159 5.84 11.72 -6.09
N GLN A 160 4.53 11.85 -6.23
CA GLN A 160 3.80 11.37 -7.40
C GLN A 160 4.15 12.18 -8.66
N HIS A 161 4.34 13.50 -8.52
CA HIS A 161 4.82 14.34 -9.59
C HIS A 161 6.25 13.98 -10.02
N ASP A 162 7.13 13.68 -9.07
CA ASP A 162 8.50 13.21 -9.35
C ASP A 162 8.49 11.89 -10.11
N ILE A 163 7.60 10.96 -9.75
CA ILE A 163 7.41 9.69 -10.47
C ILE A 163 6.92 9.95 -11.89
N ALA A 164 5.92 10.80 -12.08
CA ALA A 164 5.39 11.15 -13.40
C ALA A 164 6.47 11.80 -14.29
N LYS A 165 7.28 12.68 -13.73
CA LYS A 165 8.43 13.29 -14.41
C LYS A 165 9.46 12.22 -14.81
N TYR A 166 9.85 11.35 -13.88
CA TYR A 166 10.80 10.27 -14.13
C TYR A 166 10.32 9.33 -15.24
N VAL A 167 9.04 8.98 -15.24
CA VAL A 167 8.40 8.14 -16.27
C VAL A 167 8.55 8.77 -17.65
N ARG A 168 8.24 10.07 -17.79
CA ARG A 168 8.34 10.80 -19.08
C ARG A 168 9.79 10.91 -19.55
N GLU A 169 10.69 11.30 -18.67
CA GLU A 169 12.12 11.50 -19.02
C GLU A 169 12.81 10.20 -19.46
N ASN A 170 12.35 9.06 -18.95
CA ASN A 170 12.92 7.74 -19.26
C ASN A 170 12.08 6.90 -20.24
N ASN A 171 11.00 7.46 -20.80
CA ASN A 171 10.08 6.78 -21.71
C ASN A 171 9.58 5.43 -21.16
N ILE A 172 9.18 5.42 -19.89
CA ILE A 172 8.67 4.24 -19.18
C ILE A 172 7.14 4.21 -19.32
N LYS A 173 6.55 3.02 -19.34
CA LYS A 173 5.11 2.86 -19.33
C LYS A 173 4.60 2.92 -17.89
N LEU A 174 3.57 3.75 -17.65
CA LEU A 174 2.95 3.90 -16.34
C LEU A 174 1.58 3.26 -16.30
N SER A 175 1.32 2.47 -15.26
CA SER A 175 -0.02 2.05 -14.85
C SER A 175 -0.29 2.67 -13.49
N PHE A 176 -1.36 3.45 -13.37
CA PHE A 176 -1.71 4.13 -12.12
C PHE A 176 -3.02 3.61 -11.55
N GLN A 177 -2.98 3.17 -10.29
CA GLN A 177 -4.16 2.82 -9.49
C GLN A 177 -4.24 3.75 -8.29
N PRO A 178 -5.00 4.86 -8.35
CA PRO A 178 -5.15 5.78 -7.23
C PRO A 178 -5.81 5.10 -6.03
N GLY A 179 -5.33 5.39 -4.84
CA GLY A 179 -5.97 5.03 -3.58
C GLY A 179 -6.84 6.17 -3.05
N THR A 180 -7.36 6.02 -1.83
CA THR A 180 -8.29 6.96 -1.22
C THR A 180 -7.75 8.40 -1.17
N PHE A 181 -6.48 8.57 -0.80
CA PHE A 181 -5.87 9.91 -0.73
C PHE A 181 -5.70 10.53 -2.11
N GLN A 182 -5.27 9.75 -3.11
CA GLN A 182 -5.10 10.21 -4.48
C GLN A 182 -6.44 10.56 -5.13
N ILE A 183 -7.48 9.79 -4.86
CA ILE A 183 -8.85 10.10 -5.31
C ILE A 183 -9.33 11.42 -4.68
N ALA A 184 -9.03 11.64 -3.40
CA ALA A 184 -9.39 12.88 -2.70
C ALA A 184 -8.64 14.12 -3.24
N LEU A 185 -7.40 13.97 -3.73
CA LEU A 185 -6.66 15.05 -4.40
C LEU A 185 -7.36 15.48 -5.69
N GLY A 186 -7.91 14.52 -6.42
CA GLY A 186 -8.63 14.75 -7.66
C GLY A 186 -7.74 14.87 -8.91
N TYR A 187 -8.38 14.84 -10.08
CA TYR A 187 -7.70 14.83 -11.37
C TYR A 187 -6.81 16.07 -11.60
N GLU A 188 -7.30 17.26 -11.26
CA GLU A 188 -6.58 18.51 -11.55
C GLU A 188 -5.21 18.59 -10.86
N LYS A 189 -5.07 18.05 -9.64
CA LYS A 189 -3.81 17.99 -8.93
C LYS A 189 -2.86 16.92 -9.46
N LEU A 190 -3.37 15.82 -9.94
CA LEU A 190 -2.59 14.67 -10.43
C LEU A 190 -2.60 14.56 -11.96
N LYS A 191 -2.94 15.64 -12.66
CA LYS A 191 -3.11 15.65 -14.12
C LYS A 191 -1.90 15.07 -14.86
N ASP A 192 -0.70 15.42 -14.44
CA ASP A 192 0.55 14.96 -15.02
C ASP A 192 0.86 13.47 -14.76
N VAL A 193 0.21 12.86 -13.77
CA VAL A 193 0.28 11.41 -13.53
C VAL A 193 -0.64 10.65 -14.46
N PHE A 194 -1.76 11.28 -14.90
CA PHE A 194 -2.76 10.68 -15.79
C PHE A 194 -2.43 10.86 -17.29
N GLU A 195 -1.67 11.89 -17.65
CA GLU A 195 -1.27 12.26 -19.01
C GLU A 195 0.17 11.83 -19.37
#